data_c1efd833b6bab85f6d07df4a6f3a7c44
#
_entry.id   c1efd833b6bab85f6d07df4a6f3a7c44
#
_cell.length_a   1.000
_cell.length_b   1.000
_cell.length_c   1.000
_cell.angle_alpha   90.00
_cell.angle_beta   90.00
_cell.angle_gamma   90.00
#
_symmetry.space_group_name_H-M   'P 1'
#
loop_
_entity.id
_entity.type
_entity.pdbx_description
1 polymer ?
#
loop_
_entity_poly.entity_id
_entity_poly.type
_entity_poly.pdbx_seq_one_letter_code
_entity_poly.pdbx_strand_id
1 'polypeptide(L)'
;AEGWLAADTPQARFYEAISRRTRRWSADRRGDRWYLADPLAMAWALEPEGAAELAERPVEVCLEHGPARGATVVDWNRQLGVPDNARILLRYDQARFEARARVALAAEGGLRRRPPTG
;
A
#
# COMPACT_ATOMS: atom_id res chain seq x y z
N ALA A 1 1.38 -3.81 18.69
CA ALA A 1 0.84 -2.46 18.51
C ALA A 1 1.85 -1.63 17.72
N GLU A 2 1.40 -1.08 16.63
CA GLU A 2 2.19 -0.38 15.64
C GLU A 2 2.70 0.94 16.22
N GLY A 3 3.93 0.97 16.70
CA GLY A 3 4.55 2.14 17.34
C GLY A 3 4.61 3.40 16.46
N TRP A 4 4.39 3.25 15.15
CA TRP A 4 4.31 4.37 14.21
C TRP A 4 2.94 5.10 14.23
N LEU A 5 1.88 4.49 14.80
CA LEU A 5 0.60 5.13 15.08
C LEU A 5 0.57 5.87 16.45
N ALA A 6 1.63 5.77 17.24
CA ALA A 6 1.70 6.40 18.55
C ALA A 6 1.97 7.91 18.50
N ALA A 7 2.20 8.50 17.32
CA ALA A 7 2.37 9.94 17.17
C ALA A 7 1.06 10.66 17.48
N ASP A 8 1.10 11.65 18.41
CA ASP A 8 -0.06 12.48 18.75
C ASP A 8 -0.18 13.69 17.81
N THR A 9 -0.33 13.42 16.52
CA THR A 9 -0.53 14.43 15.48
C THR A 9 -1.93 14.35 14.88
N PRO A 10 -2.45 15.42 14.26
CA PRO A 10 -3.73 15.38 13.56
C PRO A 10 -3.77 14.29 12.47
N GLN A 11 -2.65 14.08 11.76
CA GLN A 11 -2.51 13.08 10.72
C GLN A 11 -2.59 11.66 11.29
N ALA A 12 -1.88 11.39 12.37
CA ALA A 12 -1.90 10.09 13.04
C ALA A 12 -3.29 9.77 13.60
N ARG A 13 -3.94 10.73 14.25
CA ARG A 13 -5.32 10.57 14.75
C ARG A 13 -6.31 10.34 13.62
N PHE A 14 -6.19 11.09 12.52
CA PHE A 14 -7.03 10.88 11.33
C PHE A 14 -6.83 9.49 10.75
N TYR A 15 -5.58 9.08 10.53
CA TYR A 15 -5.26 7.77 9.97
C TYR A 15 -5.74 6.62 10.87
N GLU A 16 -5.57 6.75 12.19
CA GLU A 16 -6.08 5.80 13.17
C GLU A 16 -7.60 5.69 13.08
N ALA A 17 -8.31 6.80 12.99
CA ALA A 17 -9.77 6.83 12.91
C ALA A 17 -10.31 6.12 11.66
N ILE A 18 -9.77 6.44 10.45
CA ILE A 18 -10.23 5.84 9.19
C ILE A 18 -9.84 4.38 9.04
N SER A 19 -8.72 3.96 9.61
CA SER A 19 -8.22 2.58 9.51
C SER A 19 -8.77 1.62 10.56
N ARG A 20 -9.35 2.13 11.65
CA ARG A 20 -9.77 1.34 12.83
C ARG A 20 -10.67 0.15 12.47
N ARG A 21 -11.68 0.38 11.62
CA ARG A 21 -12.61 -0.68 11.21
C ARG A 21 -11.91 -1.79 10.42
N THR A 22 -11.09 -1.41 9.45
CA THR A 22 -10.35 -2.35 8.60
C THR A 22 -9.33 -3.14 9.40
N ARG A 23 -8.63 -2.49 10.34
CA ARG A 23 -7.68 -3.18 11.24
C ARG A 23 -8.38 -4.23 12.10
N ARG A 24 -9.52 -3.90 12.72
CA ARG A 24 -10.31 -4.87 13.49
C ARG A 24 -10.75 -6.04 12.63
N TRP A 25 -11.33 -5.77 11.47
CA TRP A 25 -11.75 -6.81 10.53
C TRP A 25 -10.59 -7.71 10.08
N SER A 26 -9.40 -7.14 9.87
CA SER A 26 -8.20 -7.90 9.49
C SER A 26 -7.70 -8.76 10.65
N ALA A 27 -7.65 -8.22 11.87
CA ALA A 27 -7.25 -8.95 13.07
C ALA A 27 -8.14 -10.18 13.31
N ASP A 28 -9.46 -10.03 13.17
CA ASP A 28 -10.41 -11.12 13.38
C ASP A 28 -10.27 -12.27 12.38
N ARG A 29 -9.75 -12.01 11.17
CA ARG A 29 -9.69 -13.00 10.07
C ARG A 29 -8.30 -13.48 9.71
N ARG A 30 -7.27 -12.70 10.01
CA ARG A 30 -5.90 -12.93 9.52
C ARG A 30 -4.85 -12.85 10.63
N GLY A 31 -5.29 -12.77 11.90
CA GLY A 31 -4.43 -12.50 13.04
C GLY A 31 -3.89 -11.05 12.99
N ASP A 32 -2.80 -10.78 13.71
CA ASP A 32 -2.21 -9.43 13.82
C ASP A 32 -1.59 -8.89 12.51
N ARG A 33 -1.90 -9.51 11.38
CA ARG A 33 -1.38 -9.08 10.08
C ARG A 33 -2.32 -8.11 9.41
N TRP A 34 -1.83 -6.92 9.16
CA TRP A 34 -2.51 -5.91 8.38
C TRP A 34 -1.73 -5.61 7.08
N TYR A 35 -2.40 -5.80 5.97
CA TYR A 35 -1.80 -5.59 4.65
C TYR A 35 -2.08 -4.16 4.18
N LEU A 36 -1.01 -3.42 3.92
CA LEU A 36 -1.02 -2.02 3.50
C LEU A 36 -0.53 -1.90 2.06
N ALA A 37 -1.32 -2.42 1.10
CA ALA A 37 -0.93 -2.46 -0.31
C ALA A 37 -0.67 -1.06 -0.88
N ASP A 38 -1.60 -0.12 -0.70
CA ASP A 38 -1.49 1.23 -1.26
C ASP A 38 -0.36 2.05 -0.62
N PRO A 39 -0.22 2.11 0.72
CA PRO A 39 0.93 2.76 1.36
C PRO A 39 2.27 2.13 0.96
N LEU A 40 2.31 0.82 0.76
CA LEU A 40 3.51 0.12 0.35
C LEU A 40 3.89 0.45 -1.10
N ALA A 41 2.92 0.52 -2.00
CA ALA A 41 3.15 0.95 -3.38
C ALA A 41 3.68 2.39 -3.43
N MET A 42 3.14 3.28 -2.60
CA MET A 42 3.65 4.65 -2.48
C MET A 42 5.08 4.69 -1.91
N ALA A 43 5.37 3.89 -0.88
CA ALA A 43 6.73 3.80 -0.34
C ALA A 43 7.72 3.34 -1.40
N TRP A 44 7.36 2.35 -2.20
CA TRP A 44 8.19 1.89 -3.33
C TRP A 44 8.37 2.97 -4.40
N ALA A 45 7.33 3.71 -4.74
CA ALA A 45 7.43 4.80 -5.70
C ALA A 45 8.37 5.93 -5.23
N LEU A 46 8.41 6.20 -3.92
CA LEU A 46 9.26 7.23 -3.32
C LEU A 46 10.70 6.76 -3.05
N GLU A 47 10.87 5.48 -2.71
CA GLU A 47 12.16 4.85 -2.35
C GLU A 47 12.28 3.48 -3.04
N PRO A 48 12.57 3.43 -4.35
CA PRO A 48 12.65 2.18 -5.11
C PRO A 48 13.67 1.17 -4.56
N GLU A 49 14.75 1.67 -3.95
CA GLU A 49 15.81 0.86 -3.35
C GLU A 49 15.37 0.06 -2.12
N GLY A 50 14.18 0.34 -1.57
CA GLY A 50 13.58 -0.45 -0.51
C GLY A 50 12.96 -1.77 -1.00
N ALA A 51 12.81 -1.95 -2.31
CA ALA A 51 12.32 -3.20 -2.89
C ALA A 51 13.36 -4.31 -2.73
N ALA A 52 13.07 -5.28 -1.87
CA ALA A 52 13.94 -6.42 -1.61
C ALA A 52 13.70 -7.58 -2.59
N GLU A 53 12.52 -7.65 -3.17
CA GLU A 53 12.18 -8.69 -4.15
C GLU A 53 11.12 -8.19 -5.12
N LEU A 54 11.40 -8.36 -6.42
CA LEU A 54 10.54 -7.99 -7.53
C LEU A 54 10.35 -9.16 -8.48
N ALA A 55 9.20 -9.24 -9.11
CA ALA A 55 8.95 -10.14 -10.23
C ALA A 55 8.41 -9.34 -11.42
N GLU A 56 8.90 -9.66 -12.63
CA GLU A 56 8.30 -9.21 -13.87
C GLU A 56 7.40 -10.29 -14.42
N ARG A 57 6.12 -9.97 -14.65
CA ARG A 57 5.11 -10.93 -15.10
C ARG A 57 4.09 -10.27 -16.02
N PRO A 58 3.47 -11.08 -16.90
CA PRO A 58 2.25 -10.66 -17.57
C PRO A 58 1.12 -10.51 -16.54
N VAL A 59 0.43 -9.39 -16.60
CA VAL A 59 -0.71 -9.08 -15.73
C VAL A 59 -1.87 -8.59 -16.59
N GLU A 60 -3.04 -9.18 -16.37
CA GLU A 60 -4.28 -8.77 -17.04
C GLU A 60 -5.38 -8.48 -16.02
N VAL A 61 -6.32 -7.64 -16.43
CA VAL A 61 -7.54 -7.37 -15.66
C VAL A 61 -8.72 -8.03 -16.38
N CYS A 62 -9.46 -8.85 -15.68
CA CYS A 62 -10.65 -9.47 -16.22
C CYS A 62 -11.74 -8.42 -16.47
N LEU A 63 -12.08 -8.19 -17.75
CA LEU A 63 -13.11 -7.24 -18.16
C LEU A 63 -14.45 -7.90 -18.47
N GLU A 64 -14.48 -9.23 -18.60
CA GLU A 64 -15.67 -10.00 -18.89
C GLU A 64 -16.75 -9.82 -17.81
N HIS A 65 -18.02 -9.93 -18.24
CA HIS A 65 -19.13 -9.90 -17.30
C HIS A 65 -19.14 -11.16 -16.43
N GLY A 66 -19.22 -10.99 -15.11
CA GLY A 66 -19.29 -12.11 -14.18
C GLY A 66 -18.64 -11.79 -12.84
N PRO A 67 -18.56 -12.78 -11.94
CA PRO A 67 -18.03 -12.58 -10.58
C PRO A 67 -16.53 -12.25 -10.54
N ALA A 68 -15.79 -12.52 -11.62
CA ALA A 68 -14.36 -12.21 -11.72
C ALA A 68 -14.06 -10.83 -12.33
N ARG A 69 -15.09 -10.07 -12.76
CA ARG A 69 -14.86 -8.75 -13.36
C ARG A 69 -14.09 -7.84 -12.42
N GLY A 70 -13.00 -7.26 -12.93
CA GLY A 70 -12.08 -6.41 -12.16
C GLY A 70 -10.99 -7.18 -11.41
N ALA A 71 -11.00 -8.51 -11.45
CA ALA A 71 -9.91 -9.29 -10.88
C ALA A 71 -8.62 -9.07 -11.66
N THR A 72 -7.51 -8.89 -10.94
CA THR A 72 -6.17 -8.85 -11.51
C THR A 72 -5.60 -10.26 -11.57
N VAL A 73 -5.24 -10.72 -12.75
CA VAL A 73 -4.69 -12.06 -13.02
C VAL A 73 -3.22 -11.92 -13.36
N VAL A 74 -2.38 -12.64 -12.63
CA VAL A 74 -0.94 -12.68 -12.85
C VAL A 74 -0.55 -14.04 -13.42
N ASP A 75 0.07 -14.06 -14.58
CA ASP A 75 0.60 -15.29 -15.18
C ASP A 75 1.97 -15.65 -14.56
N TRP A 76 1.92 -16.25 -13.38
CA TRP A 76 3.13 -16.63 -12.64
C TRP A 76 3.99 -17.64 -13.38
N ASN A 77 3.38 -18.50 -14.17
CA ASN A 77 4.03 -19.61 -14.85
C ASN A 77 4.33 -19.33 -16.33
N ARG A 78 4.03 -18.12 -16.83
CA ARG A 78 4.24 -17.71 -18.23
C ARG A 78 3.55 -18.63 -19.24
N GLN A 79 2.35 -19.11 -18.90
CA GLN A 79 1.58 -20.05 -19.73
C GLN A 79 0.85 -19.36 -20.89
N LEU A 80 0.58 -18.07 -20.76
CA LEU A 80 -0.14 -17.31 -21.80
C LEU A 80 0.74 -16.94 -23.00
N GLY A 81 2.07 -17.07 -22.89
CA GLY A 81 2.99 -16.75 -23.97
C GLY A 81 3.05 -15.27 -24.37
N VAL A 82 2.58 -14.38 -23.50
CA VAL A 82 2.61 -12.93 -23.70
C VAL A 82 3.79 -12.30 -22.96
N PRO A 83 4.29 -11.13 -23.41
CA PRO A 83 5.39 -10.43 -22.75
C PRO A 83 5.04 -9.95 -21.34
N ASP A 84 6.05 -9.85 -20.47
CA ASP A 84 5.91 -9.20 -19.19
C ASP A 84 5.52 -7.71 -19.38
N ASN A 85 4.50 -7.26 -18.66
CA ASN A 85 3.98 -5.91 -18.74
C ASN A 85 3.89 -5.20 -17.38
N ALA A 86 4.22 -5.91 -16.29
CA ALA A 86 4.19 -5.35 -14.95
C ALA A 86 5.37 -5.82 -14.10
N ARG A 87 5.87 -4.93 -13.27
CA ARG A 87 6.75 -5.27 -12.14
C ARG A 87 5.92 -5.36 -10.87
N ILE A 88 6.05 -6.47 -10.17
CA ILE A 88 5.28 -6.81 -8.99
C ILE A 88 6.21 -6.77 -7.80
N LEU A 89 5.88 -5.96 -6.80
CA LEU A 89 6.61 -5.91 -5.54
C LEU A 89 6.19 -7.12 -4.69
N LEU A 90 7.13 -8.04 -4.44
CA LEU A 90 6.91 -9.22 -3.62
C LEU A 90 7.34 -9.00 -2.18
N ARG A 91 8.42 -8.23 -1.97
CA ARG A 91 8.94 -7.92 -0.65
C ARG A 91 9.59 -6.53 -0.63
N TYR A 92 9.28 -5.78 0.39
CA TYR A 92 9.87 -4.47 0.68
C TYR A 92 10.55 -4.48 2.05
N ASP A 93 11.55 -3.67 2.25
CA ASP A 93 12.20 -3.49 3.55
C ASP A 93 11.21 -2.91 4.57
N GLN A 94 10.81 -3.74 5.53
CA GLN A 94 9.81 -3.38 6.53
C GLN A 94 10.30 -2.21 7.42
N ALA A 95 11.56 -2.21 7.84
CA ALA A 95 12.09 -1.18 8.72
C ALA A 95 12.10 0.19 8.01
N ARG A 96 12.44 0.20 6.73
CA ARG A 96 12.39 1.39 5.87
C ARG A 96 10.95 1.89 5.71
N PHE A 97 10.01 1.00 5.43
CA PHE A 97 8.59 1.35 5.35
C PHE A 97 8.07 1.97 6.65
N GLU A 98 8.35 1.35 7.79
CA GLU A 98 7.92 1.85 9.10
C GLU A 98 8.55 3.20 9.45
N ALA A 99 9.83 3.39 9.13
CA ALA A 99 10.50 4.68 9.33
C ALA A 99 9.83 5.80 8.50
N ARG A 100 9.50 5.51 7.23
CA ARG A 100 8.80 6.44 6.35
C ARG A 100 7.39 6.76 6.86
N ALA A 101 6.65 5.74 7.31
CA ALA A 101 5.31 5.91 7.88
C ALA A 101 5.35 6.78 9.15
N ARG A 102 6.33 6.59 10.03
CA ARG A 102 6.54 7.45 11.21
C ARG A 102 6.77 8.90 10.82
N VAL A 103 7.66 9.16 9.87
CA VAL A 103 7.93 10.52 9.40
C VAL A 103 6.66 11.16 8.83
N ALA A 104 5.92 10.45 7.99
CA ALA A 104 4.69 10.96 7.37
C ALA A 104 3.60 11.30 8.40
N LEU A 105 3.46 10.48 9.45
CA LEU A 105 2.45 10.69 10.49
C LEU A 105 2.91 11.67 11.60
N ALA A 106 4.22 11.80 11.84
CA ALA A 106 4.78 12.73 12.80
C ALA A 106 4.95 14.14 12.22
N ALA A 107 4.91 14.31 10.91
CA ALA A 107 5.09 15.61 10.28
C ALA A 107 3.96 16.57 10.69
N GLU A 108 4.31 17.69 11.28
CA GLU A 108 3.41 18.82 11.49
C GLU A 108 3.17 19.54 10.14
N GLY A 109 2.59 18.81 9.19
CA GLY A 109 2.24 19.32 7.87
C GLY A 109 0.82 19.83 7.88
N GLY A 110 0.63 21.10 8.22
CA GLY A 110 -0.59 21.78 7.82
C GLY A 110 -0.74 21.68 6.30
N LEU A 111 -1.85 21.12 5.82
CA LEU A 111 -2.34 21.34 4.47
C LEU A 111 -2.32 22.87 4.28
N ARG A 112 -1.29 23.38 3.61
CA ARG A 112 -1.28 24.79 3.22
C ARG A 112 -2.52 24.98 2.35
N ARG A 113 -3.55 25.60 2.93
CA ARG A 113 -4.70 26.05 2.16
C ARG A 113 -4.13 26.96 1.08
N ARG A 114 -4.27 26.54 -0.18
CA ARG A 114 -3.98 27.41 -1.31
C ARG A 114 -4.91 28.63 -1.15
N PRO A 115 -4.39 29.87 -1.11
CA PRO A 115 -5.26 31.03 -1.05
C PRO A 115 -6.21 30.99 -2.24
N PRO A 116 -7.46 31.41 -2.09
CA PRO A 116 -8.38 31.51 -3.22
C PRO A 116 -7.76 32.45 -4.25
N THR A 117 -7.60 31.96 -5.47
CA THR A 117 -7.26 32.80 -6.61
C THR A 117 -8.45 33.69 -6.86
N GLY A 118 -8.30 35.00 -6.55
CA GLY A 118 -9.26 36.05 -6.92
C GLY A 118 -9.37 36.22 -8.43
#